data_d676529563eba6472d3438363058deae
#
_entry.id   d676529563eba6472d3438363058deae
#
_cell.length_a   1.000
_cell.length_b   1.000
_cell.length_c   1.000
_cell.angle_alpha   90.00
_cell.angle_beta   90.00
_cell.angle_gamma   90.00
#
_symmetry.space_group_name_H-M   'P 1'
#
loop_
_entity.id
_entity.type
_entity.pdbx_description
1 polymer ?
#
loop_
_entity_poly.entity_id
_entity_poly.type
_entity_poly.pdbx_seq_one_letter_code
_entity_poly.pdbx_strand_id
1 'polypeptide(L)'
;WVHRTDNWNSVCLNGVTGAALSLIEDVHERAYYVAAAEYYSRNSILGFTDDGYCTEGLGYFNYGFSNYIVLREELYQSTGGRIDLFDDDKIGKIALYGVNFEIQNGVYPAFADCKIGTGVMPYILWYCNRNLGLGLERYAAEPAWETDVEPVLSATAMRCFPNTASCAVAGSAGRKVDRLRQYFDCAGVLISRHRNPEGTVSVALKGGNNGENHNHNDLGSFVVVKGGEMLIGDAGGPYNYAGDMWTDKRYTFKTLSSYGHPVPCVDGVCQLPGAEARARVARADFTEERDVFMLDLTSAYPVDGLRGLTRSFTYDRSGGGVLIVEDSIDCEWPRAYESALITFGRWSMKGRDCIEIEGKNERVRVRVTVPGDCGFSVTSEQLQENGPEMTRIAIRPDRKIDRGVVRLVIE
;
A
#
# COMPACT_ATOMS: atom_id res chain seq x y z
N TRP A 1 16.36 18.10 -5.16
CA TRP A 1 14.97 17.65 -5.28
C TRP A 1 14.51 17.49 -6.75
N VAL A 2 14.99 18.27 -7.71
CA VAL A 2 14.56 18.18 -9.12
C VAL A 2 14.78 16.79 -9.76
N HIS A 3 15.75 16.02 -9.28
CA HIS A 3 16.06 14.67 -9.77
C HIS A 3 15.48 13.54 -8.92
N ARG A 4 14.74 13.88 -7.87
CA ARG A 4 14.10 12.87 -7.04
C ARG A 4 12.90 12.27 -7.74
N THR A 5 12.66 10.98 -7.49
CA THR A 5 11.52 10.22 -8.03
C THR A 5 10.44 10.01 -6.96
N ASP A 6 10.47 10.76 -5.87
CA ASP A 6 9.49 10.73 -4.80
C ASP A 6 8.63 12.01 -4.79
N ASN A 7 7.73 12.10 -3.82
CA ASN A 7 6.80 13.23 -3.64
C ASN A 7 7.49 14.61 -3.62
N TRP A 8 8.74 14.71 -3.15
CA TRP A 8 9.50 15.98 -3.11
C TRP A 8 9.63 16.65 -4.46
N ASN A 9 9.69 15.88 -5.55
CA ASN A 9 9.79 16.45 -6.89
C ASN A 9 8.55 17.30 -7.20
N SER A 10 7.34 16.73 -7.11
CA SER A 10 6.11 17.46 -7.44
C SER A 10 5.81 18.60 -6.46
N VAL A 11 6.05 18.37 -5.16
CA VAL A 11 5.81 19.38 -4.10
C VAL A 11 6.68 20.61 -4.30
N CYS A 12 7.99 20.42 -4.53
CA CYS A 12 8.90 21.54 -4.71
C CYS A 12 8.69 22.23 -6.08
N LEU A 13 8.42 21.46 -7.15
CA LEU A 13 8.14 22.05 -8.47
C LEU A 13 6.88 22.92 -8.43
N ASN A 14 5.78 22.43 -7.84
CA ASN A 14 4.55 23.20 -7.64
C ASN A 14 4.85 24.52 -6.90
N GLY A 15 5.47 24.45 -5.72
CA GLY A 15 5.75 25.64 -4.93
C GLY A 15 6.65 26.67 -5.64
N VAL A 16 7.72 26.20 -6.29
CA VAL A 16 8.65 27.07 -7.01
C VAL A 16 8.03 27.68 -8.25
N THR A 17 7.29 26.90 -9.04
CA THR A 17 6.63 27.35 -10.28
C THR A 17 5.54 28.35 -9.97
N GLY A 18 4.67 28.05 -9.00
CA GLY A 18 3.60 28.97 -8.57
C GLY A 18 4.15 30.30 -8.05
N ALA A 19 5.23 30.26 -7.25
CA ALA A 19 5.91 31.47 -6.80
C ALA A 19 6.51 32.26 -7.97
N ALA A 20 7.18 31.59 -8.92
CA ALA A 20 7.76 32.24 -10.06
C ALA A 20 6.70 32.91 -10.96
N LEU A 21 5.61 32.21 -11.25
CA LEU A 21 4.50 32.73 -12.04
C LEU A 21 3.82 33.95 -11.40
N SER A 22 3.79 33.99 -10.05
CA SER A 22 3.11 35.04 -9.30
C SER A 22 3.97 36.27 -9.02
N LEU A 23 5.29 36.09 -8.85
CA LEU A 23 6.17 37.15 -8.33
C LEU A 23 7.16 37.71 -9.36
N ILE A 24 7.51 36.97 -10.42
CA ILE A 24 8.47 37.40 -11.44
C ILE A 24 7.74 38.18 -12.53
N GLU A 25 8.12 39.40 -12.78
CA GLU A 25 7.50 40.25 -13.82
C GLU A 25 8.00 39.89 -15.23
N ASP A 26 9.27 39.55 -15.36
CA ASP A 26 9.87 39.22 -16.66
C ASP A 26 9.35 37.90 -17.23
N VAL A 27 8.74 37.96 -18.42
CA VAL A 27 8.12 36.79 -19.08
C VAL A 27 9.17 35.76 -19.50
N HIS A 28 10.37 36.16 -19.85
CA HIS A 28 11.42 35.24 -20.26
C HIS A 28 11.98 34.50 -19.06
N GLU A 29 12.12 35.17 -17.93
CA GLU A 29 12.52 34.55 -16.69
C GLU A 29 11.46 33.53 -16.21
N ARG A 30 10.17 33.92 -16.23
CA ARG A 30 9.06 32.96 -15.92
C ARG A 30 9.09 31.74 -16.82
N ALA A 31 9.36 31.91 -18.12
CA ALA A 31 9.43 30.82 -19.09
C ALA A 31 10.50 29.77 -18.72
N TYR A 32 11.58 30.18 -18.07
CA TYR A 32 12.60 29.26 -17.55
C TYR A 32 12.04 28.31 -16.51
N TYR A 33 11.25 28.84 -15.55
CA TYR A 33 10.65 28.03 -14.52
C TYR A 33 9.59 27.07 -15.09
N VAL A 34 8.79 27.52 -16.04
CA VAL A 34 7.81 26.71 -16.77
C VAL A 34 8.50 25.57 -17.52
N ALA A 35 9.55 25.83 -18.27
CA ALA A 35 10.31 24.82 -19.02
C ALA A 35 11.01 23.83 -18.07
N ALA A 36 11.59 24.34 -16.98
CA ALA A 36 12.19 23.47 -15.95
C ALA A 36 11.16 22.57 -15.29
N ALA A 37 9.98 23.10 -14.95
CA ALA A 37 8.90 22.33 -14.34
C ALA A 37 8.38 21.24 -15.28
N GLU A 38 8.14 21.54 -16.56
CA GLU A 38 7.78 20.55 -17.58
C GLU A 38 8.83 19.43 -17.69
N TYR A 39 10.10 19.81 -17.75
CA TYR A 39 11.20 18.85 -17.91
C TYR A 39 11.36 17.95 -16.68
N TYR A 40 11.41 18.54 -15.47
CA TYR A 40 11.72 17.80 -14.26
C TYR A 40 10.51 17.08 -13.62
N SER A 41 9.27 17.48 -13.95
CA SER A 41 8.07 16.80 -13.44
C SER A 41 7.94 15.34 -13.87
N ARG A 42 8.65 14.94 -14.94
CA ARG A 42 8.76 13.53 -15.37
C ARG A 42 9.32 12.63 -14.29
N ASN A 43 10.19 13.18 -13.43
CA ASN A 43 10.76 12.42 -12.30
C ASN A 43 9.69 12.04 -11.27
N SER A 44 8.64 12.87 -11.05
CA SER A 44 7.52 12.49 -10.19
C SER A 44 6.82 11.23 -10.69
N ILE A 45 6.67 11.08 -12.00
CA ILE A 45 5.98 9.93 -12.63
C ILE A 45 6.80 8.66 -12.50
N LEU A 46 8.14 8.77 -12.44
CA LEU A 46 9.04 7.63 -12.24
C LEU A 46 8.94 7.02 -10.82
N GLY A 47 8.39 7.76 -9.85
CA GLY A 47 8.10 7.25 -8.49
C GLY A 47 6.92 6.30 -8.42
N PHE A 48 6.15 6.18 -9.50
CA PHE A 48 5.07 5.20 -9.64
C PHE A 48 5.54 4.05 -10.52
N THR A 49 5.04 2.85 -10.27
CA THR A 49 5.27 1.72 -11.17
C THR A 49 4.52 1.89 -12.49
N ASP A 50 4.83 1.11 -13.53
CA ASP A 50 4.19 1.24 -14.85
C ASP A 50 2.71 0.88 -14.87
N ASP A 51 2.23 0.19 -13.83
CA ASP A 51 0.81 -0.10 -13.59
C ASP A 51 0.13 0.94 -12.68
N GLY A 52 0.84 1.99 -12.27
CA GLY A 52 0.33 3.14 -11.54
C GLY A 52 0.37 3.01 -10.01
N TYR A 53 1.02 1.98 -9.46
CA TYR A 53 1.17 1.82 -8.01
C TYR A 53 2.11 2.89 -7.43
N CYS A 54 1.71 3.50 -6.30
CA CYS A 54 2.55 4.42 -5.55
C CYS A 54 3.43 3.66 -4.55
N THR A 55 4.74 3.63 -4.77
CA THR A 55 5.66 2.88 -3.91
C THR A 55 5.77 3.46 -2.50
N GLU A 56 5.50 4.76 -2.35
CA GLU A 56 5.52 5.48 -1.07
C GLU A 56 4.26 5.30 -0.21
N GLY A 57 3.23 4.63 -0.74
CA GLY A 57 1.95 4.41 -0.08
C GLY A 57 0.91 5.52 -0.31
N LEU A 58 -0.33 5.26 0.16
CA LEU A 58 -1.49 6.12 -0.14
C LEU A 58 -1.37 7.54 0.44
N GLY A 59 -0.72 7.70 1.61
CA GLY A 59 -0.51 9.01 2.21
C GLY A 59 0.31 9.93 1.31
N TYR A 60 1.41 9.41 0.78
CA TYR A 60 2.27 10.15 -0.13
C TYR A 60 1.69 10.27 -1.54
N PHE A 61 0.87 9.31 -1.99
CA PHE A 61 0.05 9.51 -3.18
C PHE A 61 -0.84 10.75 -3.04
N ASN A 62 -1.60 10.85 -1.95
CA ASN A 62 -2.45 12.00 -1.70
C ASN A 62 -1.64 13.31 -1.71
N TYR A 63 -0.51 13.34 -1.05
CA TYR A 63 0.34 14.52 -0.93
C TYR A 63 1.08 14.87 -2.23
N GLY A 64 1.82 13.91 -2.79
CA GLY A 64 2.64 14.14 -3.98
C GLY A 64 1.81 14.34 -5.24
N PHE A 65 0.82 13.46 -5.48
CA PHE A 65 0.03 13.53 -6.71
C PHE A 65 -0.93 14.73 -6.71
N SER A 66 -1.44 15.17 -5.55
CA SER A 66 -2.21 16.42 -5.48
C SER A 66 -1.37 17.65 -5.86
N ASN A 67 -0.10 17.71 -5.45
CA ASN A 67 0.81 18.77 -5.87
C ASN A 67 1.16 18.68 -7.36
N TYR A 68 1.28 17.47 -7.92
CA TYR A 68 1.45 17.27 -9.36
C TYR A 68 0.25 17.79 -10.17
N ILE A 69 -0.97 17.59 -9.68
CA ILE A 69 -2.20 18.14 -10.29
C ILE A 69 -2.16 19.67 -10.28
N VAL A 70 -1.78 20.29 -9.16
CA VAL A 70 -1.68 21.77 -9.09
C VAL A 70 -0.61 22.27 -10.05
N LEU A 71 0.56 21.63 -10.09
CA LEU A 71 1.63 21.95 -11.05
C LEU A 71 1.13 21.84 -12.50
N ARG A 72 0.37 20.78 -12.81
CA ARG A 72 -0.26 20.63 -14.13
C ARG A 72 -1.11 21.84 -14.49
N GLU A 73 -1.95 22.33 -13.57
CA GLU A 73 -2.79 23.49 -13.80
C GLU A 73 -1.96 24.77 -13.96
N GLU A 74 -0.93 24.97 -13.16
CA GLU A 74 -0.02 26.12 -13.30
C GLU A 74 0.59 26.19 -14.71
N LEU A 75 1.09 25.06 -15.23
CA LEU A 75 1.66 24.98 -16.57
C LEU A 75 0.58 25.12 -17.64
N TYR A 76 -0.54 24.43 -17.50
CA TYR A 76 -1.64 24.47 -18.47
C TYR A 76 -2.20 25.86 -18.63
N GLN A 77 -2.51 26.54 -17.52
CA GLN A 77 -3.10 27.88 -17.54
C GLN A 77 -2.10 28.94 -18.03
N SER A 78 -0.85 28.90 -17.56
CA SER A 78 0.17 29.88 -17.94
C SER A 78 0.60 29.79 -19.41
N THR A 79 0.42 28.62 -20.04
CA THR A 79 0.78 28.36 -21.44
C THR A 79 -0.41 28.40 -22.40
N GLY A 80 -1.63 28.63 -21.89
CA GLY A 80 -2.88 28.55 -22.67
C GLY A 80 -3.13 27.15 -23.23
N GLY A 81 -2.83 26.11 -22.44
CA GLY A 81 -3.05 24.71 -22.77
C GLY A 81 -1.99 24.07 -23.66
N ARG A 82 -0.85 24.75 -23.91
CA ARG A 82 0.23 24.19 -24.75
C ARG A 82 1.08 23.14 -24.03
N ILE A 83 1.15 23.22 -22.70
CA ILE A 83 1.80 22.22 -21.85
C ILE A 83 0.74 21.60 -20.99
N ASP A 84 0.49 20.30 -21.16
CA ASP A 84 -0.39 19.51 -20.33
C ASP A 84 0.37 18.30 -19.77
N LEU A 85 0.61 18.28 -18.47
CA LEU A 85 1.28 17.13 -17.82
C LEU A 85 0.40 15.88 -17.80
N PHE A 86 -0.87 15.98 -18.20
CA PHE A 86 -1.77 14.83 -18.32
C PHE A 86 -1.71 14.13 -19.69
N ASP A 87 -0.86 14.60 -20.60
CA ASP A 87 -0.62 13.94 -21.90
C ASP A 87 0.18 12.62 -21.78
N ASP A 88 0.71 12.29 -20.58
CA ASP A 88 1.38 11.02 -20.33
C ASP A 88 0.35 9.91 -20.06
N ASP A 89 0.42 8.82 -20.84
CA ASP A 89 -0.49 7.66 -20.75
C ASP A 89 -0.51 6.98 -19.36
N LYS A 90 0.56 7.14 -18.59
CA LYS A 90 0.69 6.58 -17.24
C LYS A 90 -0.18 7.31 -16.23
N ILE A 91 -0.50 8.59 -16.46
CA ILE A 91 -1.30 9.42 -15.55
C ILE A 91 -2.66 8.80 -15.25
N GLY A 92 -3.32 8.25 -16.26
CA GLY A 92 -4.61 7.57 -16.07
C GLY A 92 -4.55 6.37 -15.13
N LYS A 93 -3.43 5.62 -15.16
CA LYS A 93 -3.21 4.50 -14.24
C LYS A 93 -2.91 4.98 -12.83
N ILE A 94 -2.07 6.03 -12.70
CA ILE A 94 -1.73 6.67 -11.42
C ILE A 94 -3.00 7.22 -10.77
N ALA A 95 -3.84 7.93 -11.52
CA ALA A 95 -5.09 8.49 -11.02
C ALA A 95 -6.05 7.41 -10.48
N LEU A 96 -6.06 6.21 -11.08
CA LEU A 96 -6.86 5.08 -10.64
C LEU A 96 -6.28 4.35 -9.42
N TYR A 97 -5.04 4.64 -9.00
CA TYR A 97 -4.43 3.99 -7.84
C TYR A 97 -5.30 4.09 -6.60
N GLY A 98 -5.82 5.30 -6.30
CA GLY A 98 -6.65 5.52 -5.13
C GLY A 98 -7.96 4.71 -5.11
N VAL A 99 -8.55 4.39 -6.27
CA VAL A 99 -9.74 3.51 -6.37
C VAL A 99 -9.33 2.04 -6.29
N ASN A 100 -8.27 1.68 -6.98
CA ASN A 100 -7.83 0.30 -7.13
C ASN A 100 -7.21 -0.26 -5.84
N PHE A 101 -6.64 0.61 -4.99
CA PHE A 101 -5.97 0.25 -3.75
C PHE A 101 -6.91 0.10 -2.55
N GLU A 102 -8.19 0.49 -2.66
CA GLU A 102 -9.21 0.25 -1.63
C GLU A 102 -9.42 -1.26 -1.46
N ILE A 103 -9.36 -1.76 -0.22
CA ILE A 103 -9.69 -3.16 0.07
C ILE A 103 -11.21 -3.32 0.02
N GLN A 104 -11.94 -2.66 0.93
CA GLN A 104 -13.40 -2.56 0.90
C GLN A 104 -13.91 -1.49 1.86
N ASN A 105 -15.09 -0.90 1.56
CA ASN A 105 -15.81 0.04 2.43
C ASN A 105 -14.95 1.19 2.97
N GLY A 106 -14.09 1.76 2.12
CA GLY A 106 -13.20 2.87 2.46
C GLY A 106 -11.95 2.48 3.25
N VAL A 107 -11.69 1.19 3.45
CA VAL A 107 -10.48 0.72 4.14
C VAL A 107 -9.38 0.43 3.12
N TYR A 108 -8.20 0.97 3.38
CA TYR A 108 -6.99 0.84 2.58
C TYR A 108 -5.88 0.18 3.38
N PRO A 109 -4.96 -0.56 2.75
CA PRO A 109 -3.77 -1.04 3.45
C PRO A 109 -2.83 0.14 3.74
N ALA A 110 -2.23 0.11 4.92
CA ALA A 110 -1.28 1.15 5.34
C ALA A 110 0.17 0.77 4.99
N PHE A 111 0.40 0.26 3.78
CA PHE A 111 1.74 -0.11 3.33
C PHE A 111 2.64 1.11 3.16
N ALA A 112 3.95 0.92 3.38
CA ALA A 112 4.96 1.97 3.42
C ALA A 112 4.66 3.04 4.50
N ASP A 113 5.18 4.25 4.39
CA ASP A 113 4.96 5.32 5.38
C ASP A 113 3.52 5.90 5.29
N CYS A 114 2.51 5.03 5.22
CA CYS A 114 1.11 5.41 5.20
C CYS A 114 0.49 5.25 6.59
N LYS A 115 -0.14 6.30 7.11
CA LYS A 115 -0.82 6.25 8.41
C LYS A 115 -2.05 5.33 8.35
N ILE A 116 -2.30 4.61 9.44
CA ILE A 116 -3.52 3.81 9.59
C ILE A 116 -4.76 4.70 9.45
N GLY A 117 -5.75 4.19 8.71
CA GLY A 117 -7.00 4.91 8.45
C GLY A 117 -6.94 5.98 7.36
N THR A 118 -5.78 6.13 6.68
CA THR A 118 -5.68 7.00 5.51
C THR A 118 -6.57 6.48 4.39
N GLY A 119 -7.49 7.33 3.91
CA GLY A 119 -8.25 7.12 2.67
C GLY A 119 -7.68 7.94 1.51
N VAL A 120 -8.13 7.65 0.30
CA VAL A 120 -7.82 8.50 -0.85
C VAL A 120 -8.52 9.87 -0.69
N MET A 121 -7.84 10.94 -1.07
CA MET A 121 -8.42 12.27 -1.09
C MET A 121 -9.47 12.37 -2.22
N PRO A 122 -10.76 12.55 -1.93
CA PRO A 122 -11.83 12.52 -2.93
C PRO A 122 -11.66 13.58 -4.04
N TYR A 123 -11.04 14.71 -3.74
CA TYR A 123 -10.78 15.79 -4.71
C TYR A 123 -9.82 15.36 -5.82
N ILE A 124 -8.84 14.51 -5.53
CA ILE A 124 -7.93 13.95 -6.54
C ILE A 124 -8.73 13.15 -7.55
N LEU A 125 -9.59 12.23 -7.06
CA LEU A 125 -10.38 11.37 -7.92
C LEU A 125 -11.44 12.14 -8.71
N TRP A 126 -12.12 13.10 -8.07
CA TRP A 126 -13.07 13.98 -8.74
C TRP A 126 -12.40 14.78 -9.87
N TYR A 127 -11.26 15.42 -9.57
CA TYR A 127 -10.52 16.21 -10.55
C TYR A 127 -10.03 15.33 -11.73
N CYS A 128 -9.40 14.19 -11.43
CA CYS A 128 -8.93 13.26 -12.45
C CYS A 128 -10.08 12.65 -13.26
N ASN A 129 -11.18 12.28 -12.61
CA ASN A 129 -12.36 11.75 -13.30
C ASN A 129 -12.89 12.73 -14.34
N ARG A 130 -12.95 14.01 -13.97
CA ARG A 130 -13.42 15.10 -14.83
C ARG A 130 -12.48 15.37 -16.01
N ASN A 131 -11.14 15.40 -15.75
CA ASN A 131 -10.16 15.82 -16.75
C ASN A 131 -9.66 14.65 -17.63
N LEU A 132 -9.70 13.41 -17.14
CA LEU A 132 -9.25 12.22 -17.85
C LEU A 132 -10.40 11.32 -18.36
N GLY A 133 -11.66 11.62 -18.01
CA GLY A 133 -12.79 10.83 -18.42
C GLY A 133 -12.76 9.40 -17.86
N LEU A 134 -12.40 9.21 -16.57
CA LEU A 134 -12.19 7.88 -15.98
C LEU A 134 -13.48 7.06 -15.79
N GLY A 135 -14.65 7.67 -15.90
CA GLY A 135 -15.95 7.00 -15.76
C GLY A 135 -16.26 6.55 -14.32
N LEU A 136 -15.71 7.22 -13.33
CA LEU A 136 -15.91 6.92 -11.90
C LEU A 136 -17.19 7.59 -11.39
N GLU A 137 -18.33 6.87 -11.39
CA GLU A 137 -19.64 7.40 -10.97
C GLU A 137 -19.61 7.98 -9.56
N ARG A 138 -18.92 7.31 -8.60
CA ARG A 138 -18.77 7.77 -7.21
C ARG A 138 -18.13 9.15 -7.10
N TYR A 139 -17.33 9.54 -8.08
CA TYR A 139 -16.56 10.79 -8.10
C TYR A 139 -16.99 11.71 -9.25
N ALA A 140 -18.23 11.57 -9.74
CA ALA A 140 -18.77 12.42 -10.79
C ALA A 140 -19.15 13.83 -10.26
N ALA A 141 -19.67 13.89 -9.03
CA ALA A 141 -19.98 15.14 -8.35
C ALA A 141 -18.77 15.64 -7.54
N GLU A 142 -18.69 16.97 -7.41
CA GLU A 142 -17.70 17.60 -6.54
C GLU A 142 -17.90 17.14 -5.09
N PRO A 143 -16.84 16.70 -4.37
CA PRO A 143 -16.95 16.29 -2.99
C PRO A 143 -17.47 17.42 -2.09
N ALA A 144 -18.28 17.07 -1.09
CA ALA A 144 -18.69 18.02 -0.07
C ALA A 144 -17.47 18.55 0.69
N TRP A 145 -17.51 19.80 1.12
CA TRP A 145 -16.47 20.38 1.96
C TRP A 145 -16.58 19.76 3.37
N GLU A 146 -15.60 18.98 3.76
CA GLU A 146 -15.49 18.49 5.14
C GLU A 146 -14.79 19.56 5.97
N THR A 147 -15.53 20.17 6.92
CA THR A 147 -15.04 21.27 7.75
C THR A 147 -13.96 20.85 8.76
N ASP A 148 -13.84 19.57 9.03
CA ASP A 148 -12.95 19.02 10.06
C ASP A 148 -11.58 18.54 9.51
N VAL A 149 -11.41 18.55 8.18
CA VAL A 149 -10.12 18.29 7.55
C VAL A 149 -9.47 19.64 7.26
N GLU A 150 -8.24 19.84 7.74
CA GLU A 150 -7.46 21.03 7.33
C GLU A 150 -7.53 21.17 5.81
N PRO A 151 -7.96 22.33 5.29
CA PRO A 151 -8.07 22.52 3.86
C PRO A 151 -6.68 22.42 3.25
N VAL A 152 -6.38 21.26 2.68
CA VAL A 152 -5.13 21.10 1.95
C VAL A 152 -5.19 22.07 0.79
N LEU A 153 -4.17 22.93 0.66
CA LEU A 153 -4.12 23.97 -0.38
C LEU A 153 -4.41 23.40 -1.78
N SER A 154 -3.92 22.19 -2.06
CA SER A 154 -4.19 21.49 -3.32
C SER A 154 -5.67 21.17 -3.54
N ALA A 155 -6.43 20.77 -2.51
CA ALA A 155 -7.88 20.54 -2.63
C ALA A 155 -8.63 21.84 -2.93
N THR A 156 -8.25 22.93 -2.27
CA THR A 156 -8.81 24.26 -2.53
C THR A 156 -8.50 24.72 -3.96
N ALA A 157 -7.26 24.55 -4.40
CA ALA A 157 -6.82 24.91 -5.75
C ALA A 157 -7.60 24.13 -6.81
N MET A 158 -7.76 22.81 -6.66
CA MET A 158 -8.50 21.97 -7.61
C MET A 158 -9.97 22.41 -7.81
N ARG A 159 -10.60 22.98 -6.79
CA ARG A 159 -11.96 23.56 -6.93
C ARG A 159 -11.97 24.86 -7.72
N CYS A 160 -10.95 25.68 -7.56
CA CYS A 160 -10.88 26.99 -8.19
C CYS A 160 -10.50 26.94 -9.66
N PHE A 161 -9.90 25.85 -10.13
CA PHE A 161 -9.52 25.73 -11.52
C PHE A 161 -10.72 25.53 -12.44
N PRO A 162 -10.75 26.25 -13.59
CA PRO A 162 -11.83 26.10 -14.55
C PRO A 162 -11.86 24.67 -15.09
N ASN A 163 -13.07 24.20 -15.43
CA ASN A 163 -13.22 22.92 -16.10
C ASN A 163 -12.61 23.01 -17.51
N THR A 164 -11.49 22.39 -17.72
CA THR A 164 -10.79 22.33 -19.02
C THR A 164 -11.24 21.15 -19.89
N ALA A 165 -12.24 20.39 -19.47
CA ALA A 165 -12.80 19.25 -20.20
C ALA A 165 -13.44 19.62 -21.54
N SER A 166 -12.64 20.15 -22.46
CA SER A 166 -12.98 20.16 -23.89
C SER A 166 -12.45 18.93 -24.63
N CYS A 167 -11.64 18.14 -23.99
CA CYS A 167 -11.19 16.85 -24.50
C CYS A 167 -11.90 15.73 -23.76
N ALA A 168 -13.13 15.44 -24.17
CA ALA A 168 -13.60 14.06 -24.07
C ALA A 168 -12.55 13.24 -24.85
N VAL A 169 -11.67 12.54 -24.14
CA VAL A 169 -10.88 11.47 -24.74
C VAL A 169 -11.90 10.48 -25.26
N ALA A 170 -12.25 10.65 -26.54
CA ALA A 170 -13.06 9.72 -27.28
C ALA A 170 -12.30 8.38 -27.29
N GLY A 171 -12.63 7.49 -26.35
CA GLY A 171 -11.97 6.18 -26.29
C GLY A 171 -11.90 5.54 -24.90
N SER A 172 -12.17 6.23 -23.80
CA SER A 172 -12.34 5.54 -22.51
C SER A 172 -13.77 4.97 -22.43
N ALA A 173 -14.10 4.03 -23.30
CA ALA A 173 -15.21 3.11 -23.05
C ALA A 173 -14.93 2.53 -21.66
N GLY A 174 -15.76 2.88 -20.68
CA GLY A 174 -15.61 2.70 -19.25
C GLY A 174 -14.66 1.56 -18.89
N ARG A 175 -13.46 1.91 -18.43
CA ARG A 175 -12.49 0.93 -17.95
C ARG A 175 -13.16 0.29 -16.74
N LYS A 176 -13.68 -0.91 -16.92
CA LYS A 176 -14.36 -1.66 -15.87
C LYS A 176 -13.32 -1.93 -14.80
N VAL A 177 -13.37 -1.18 -13.69
CA VAL A 177 -12.58 -1.52 -12.50
C VAL A 177 -12.98 -2.94 -12.11
N ASP A 178 -12.03 -3.86 -12.08
CA ASP A 178 -12.33 -5.22 -11.62
C ASP A 178 -12.72 -5.14 -10.14
N ARG A 179 -13.98 -5.39 -9.85
CA ARG A 179 -14.50 -5.31 -8.48
C ARG A 179 -13.95 -6.41 -7.58
N LEU A 180 -13.49 -7.52 -8.16
CA LEU A 180 -13.00 -8.68 -7.40
C LEU A 180 -11.54 -8.53 -7.01
N ARG A 181 -10.73 -7.84 -7.81
CA ARG A 181 -9.30 -7.71 -7.52
C ARG A 181 -8.66 -6.51 -8.20
N GLN A 182 -7.51 -6.15 -7.69
CA GLN A 182 -6.51 -5.35 -8.37
C GLN A 182 -5.14 -5.99 -8.14
N TYR A 183 -4.48 -6.35 -9.20
CA TYR A 183 -3.10 -6.82 -9.16
C TYR A 183 -2.18 -5.77 -9.77
N PHE A 184 -1.29 -5.25 -8.95
CA PHE A 184 -0.18 -4.38 -9.35
C PHE A 184 1.03 -5.29 -9.55
N ASP A 185 1.22 -5.80 -10.76
CA ASP A 185 2.22 -6.82 -11.04
C ASP A 185 3.65 -6.28 -10.95
N CYS A 186 3.87 -5.01 -11.33
CA CYS A 186 5.16 -4.35 -11.19
C CYS A 186 5.60 -4.17 -9.73
N ALA A 187 4.63 -3.97 -8.82
CA ALA A 187 4.86 -3.83 -7.39
C ALA A 187 4.75 -5.16 -6.63
N GLY A 188 4.20 -6.20 -7.27
CA GLY A 188 3.89 -7.45 -6.59
C GLY A 188 2.83 -7.31 -5.49
N VAL A 189 1.84 -6.42 -5.67
CA VAL A 189 0.79 -6.17 -4.68
C VAL A 189 -0.56 -6.60 -5.22
N LEU A 190 -1.30 -7.38 -4.44
CA LEU A 190 -2.63 -7.87 -4.79
C LEU A 190 -3.68 -7.41 -3.78
N ILE A 191 -4.73 -6.77 -4.26
CA ILE A 191 -5.97 -6.53 -3.51
C ILE A 191 -7.00 -7.54 -3.99
N SER A 192 -7.52 -8.37 -3.09
CA SER A 192 -8.57 -9.35 -3.40
C SER A 192 -9.82 -9.07 -2.58
N ARG A 193 -10.96 -8.97 -3.26
CA ARG A 193 -12.23 -8.52 -2.68
C ARG A 193 -13.30 -9.61 -2.78
N HIS A 194 -14.20 -9.61 -1.81
CA HIS A 194 -15.43 -10.39 -1.90
C HIS A 194 -16.45 -9.69 -2.81
N ARG A 195 -17.36 -10.47 -3.43
CA ARG A 195 -18.43 -9.93 -4.31
C ARG A 195 -19.42 -9.05 -3.53
N ASN A 196 -19.71 -9.45 -2.30
CA ASN A 196 -20.51 -8.67 -1.36
C ASN A 196 -19.59 -8.16 -0.23
N PRO A 197 -19.46 -6.85 -0.02
CA PRO A 197 -18.58 -6.31 1.02
C PRO A 197 -19.16 -6.38 2.44
N GLU A 198 -20.46 -6.70 2.60
CA GLU A 198 -21.11 -6.72 3.92
C GLU A 198 -20.77 -7.99 4.71
N GLY A 199 -20.14 -7.83 5.87
CA GLY A 199 -19.79 -8.91 6.78
C GLY A 199 -18.85 -9.98 6.21
N THR A 200 -18.15 -9.67 5.10
CA THR A 200 -17.26 -10.59 4.41
C THR A 200 -15.80 -10.13 4.48
N VAL A 201 -14.90 -11.10 4.33
CA VAL A 201 -13.46 -10.87 4.34
C VAL A 201 -12.98 -10.41 2.95
N SER A 202 -12.15 -9.38 2.92
CA SER A 202 -11.34 -8.97 1.76
C SER A 202 -9.91 -8.70 2.23
N VAL A 203 -8.94 -8.77 1.32
CA VAL A 203 -7.52 -8.80 1.71
C VAL A 203 -6.65 -7.93 0.82
N ALA A 204 -5.53 -7.46 1.37
CA ALA A 204 -4.40 -6.92 0.63
C ALA A 204 -3.15 -7.75 0.94
N LEU A 205 -2.35 -8.06 -0.09
CA LEU A 205 -1.19 -8.93 -0.02
C LEU A 205 0.01 -8.20 -0.64
N LYS A 206 1.15 -8.20 0.04
CA LYS A 206 2.33 -7.42 -0.35
C LYS A 206 3.53 -8.28 -0.69
N GLY A 207 4.05 -8.08 -1.90
CA GLY A 207 5.35 -8.54 -2.36
C GLY A 207 6.32 -7.36 -2.59
N GLY A 208 6.99 -7.30 -3.74
CA GLY A 208 7.90 -6.22 -4.11
C GLY A 208 9.32 -6.40 -3.60
N ASN A 209 9.96 -5.30 -3.20
CA ASN A 209 11.31 -5.29 -2.65
C ASN A 209 11.47 -4.27 -1.52
N ASN A 210 12.52 -4.40 -0.70
CA ASN A 210 12.79 -3.54 0.45
C ASN A 210 13.64 -2.29 0.10
N GLY A 211 13.75 -1.92 -1.17
CA GLY A 211 14.52 -0.75 -1.64
C GLY A 211 13.69 0.42 -2.11
N GLU A 212 12.37 0.38 -1.92
CA GLU A 212 11.48 1.45 -2.34
C GLU A 212 11.59 2.70 -1.44
N ASN A 213 11.15 3.85 -1.96
CA ASN A 213 11.05 5.05 -1.15
C ASN A 213 10.04 4.86 -0.02
N HIS A 214 10.33 5.39 1.17
CA HIS A 214 9.48 5.23 2.35
C HIS A 214 9.18 3.79 2.74
N ASN A 215 10.06 2.84 2.37
CA ASN A 215 9.87 1.41 2.55
C ASN A 215 9.85 0.96 4.01
N HIS A 216 9.09 -0.11 4.26
CA HIS A 216 9.21 -0.98 5.43
C HIS A 216 9.78 -2.34 5.00
N ASN A 217 10.47 -3.05 5.90
CA ASN A 217 10.95 -4.40 5.60
C ASN A 217 9.84 -5.42 5.88
N ASP A 218 8.82 -5.48 5.00
CA ASP A 218 7.54 -6.11 5.23
C ASP A 218 7.07 -7.01 4.08
N LEU A 219 8.01 -7.59 3.33
CA LEU A 219 7.70 -8.51 2.24
C LEU A 219 6.93 -9.73 2.73
N GLY A 220 5.82 -10.05 2.06
CA GLY A 220 4.89 -11.08 2.50
C GLY A 220 3.87 -10.61 3.54
N SER A 221 3.80 -9.30 3.84
CA SER A 221 2.75 -8.73 4.69
C SER A 221 1.37 -8.88 4.07
N PHE A 222 0.35 -8.92 4.91
CA PHE A 222 -1.04 -8.99 4.49
C PHE A 222 -1.97 -8.24 5.43
N VAL A 223 -3.08 -7.76 4.87
CA VAL A 223 -4.15 -7.08 5.62
C VAL A 223 -5.45 -7.84 5.41
N VAL A 224 -6.22 -8.03 6.48
CA VAL A 224 -7.55 -8.64 6.46
C VAL A 224 -8.57 -7.65 6.95
N VAL A 225 -9.53 -7.34 6.10
CA VAL A 225 -10.66 -6.45 6.38
C VAL A 225 -11.94 -7.26 6.33
N LYS A 226 -12.83 -7.07 7.31
CA LYS A 226 -14.18 -7.64 7.33
C LYS A 226 -15.20 -6.54 7.55
N GLY A 227 -16.25 -6.51 6.75
CA GLY A 227 -17.27 -5.47 6.83
C GLY A 227 -16.77 -4.05 6.53
N GLY A 228 -15.85 -3.55 7.19
CA GLY A 228 -15.25 -2.20 7.09
C GLY A 228 -14.23 -2.00 8.21
N GLU A 229 -13.85 -3.10 8.87
CA GLU A 229 -12.88 -3.09 9.97
C GLU A 229 -11.63 -3.87 9.58
N MET A 230 -10.47 -3.27 9.80
CA MET A 230 -9.17 -3.94 9.67
C MET A 230 -8.94 -4.79 10.93
N LEU A 231 -9.02 -6.10 10.79
CA LEU A 231 -8.88 -7.04 11.91
C LEU A 231 -7.46 -7.57 12.03
N ILE A 232 -6.81 -7.87 10.91
CA ILE A 232 -5.37 -8.09 10.84
C ILE A 232 -4.82 -7.00 9.93
N GLY A 233 -3.84 -6.28 10.43
CA GLY A 233 -3.35 -5.07 9.79
C GLY A 233 -1.85 -5.08 9.54
N ASP A 234 -1.41 -3.95 9.08
CA ASP A 234 -0.02 -3.56 8.95
C ASP A 234 0.27 -2.46 9.98
N ALA A 235 1.52 -2.30 10.40
CA ALA A 235 1.91 -1.28 11.38
C ALA A 235 1.64 0.15 10.89
N GLY A 236 1.69 0.33 9.59
CA GLY A 236 1.61 1.64 8.97
C GLY A 236 2.86 2.50 9.20
N GLY A 237 2.85 3.68 8.64
CA GLY A 237 3.94 4.63 8.72
C GLY A 237 3.97 5.41 10.03
N PRO A 238 5.10 6.07 10.31
CA PRO A 238 5.23 6.90 11.50
C PRO A 238 4.29 8.10 11.44
N TYR A 239 3.66 8.42 12.57
CA TYR A 239 2.84 9.64 12.70
C TYR A 239 3.71 10.90 12.82
N ASN A 240 4.92 10.74 13.39
CA ASN A 240 5.94 11.78 13.43
C ASN A 240 7.30 11.17 13.12
N TYR A 241 8.10 11.82 12.30
CA TYR A 241 9.42 11.33 11.94
C TYR A 241 10.47 11.72 12.96
N ALA A 242 11.17 10.73 13.53
CA ALA A 242 12.42 10.97 14.26
C ALA A 242 13.59 11.07 13.25
N GLY A 243 14.63 11.82 13.60
CA GLY A 243 15.79 12.01 12.71
C GLY A 243 16.46 10.70 12.28
N ASP A 244 16.54 9.71 13.16
CA ASP A 244 17.12 8.39 12.88
C ASP A 244 16.31 7.56 11.86
N MET A 245 15.04 7.88 11.62
CA MET A 245 14.21 7.23 10.59
C MET A 245 14.65 7.57 9.16
N TRP A 246 15.50 8.56 8.98
CA TRP A 246 16.08 8.98 7.69
C TRP A 246 17.52 8.47 7.48
N THR A 247 18.00 7.59 8.37
CA THR A 247 19.36 7.06 8.35
C THR A 247 19.33 5.53 8.21
N ASP A 248 20.49 4.90 8.26
CA ASP A 248 20.70 3.46 8.36
C ASP A 248 20.04 2.81 9.60
N LYS A 249 19.67 3.64 10.60
CA LYS A 249 18.93 3.18 11.78
C LYS A 249 17.41 3.04 11.55
N ARG A 250 16.89 3.38 10.37
CA ARG A 250 15.45 3.31 10.07
C ARG A 250 14.82 1.98 10.52
N TYR A 251 15.47 0.89 10.21
CA TYR A 251 14.93 -0.45 10.49
C TYR A 251 15.29 -0.99 11.89
N THR A 252 15.78 -0.15 12.80
CA THR A 252 15.83 -0.45 14.25
C THR A 252 14.50 -0.17 14.94
N PHE A 253 13.61 0.62 14.30
CA PHE A 253 12.25 0.81 14.76
C PHE A 253 11.42 -0.43 14.44
N LYS A 254 10.70 -0.96 15.43
CA LYS A 254 9.90 -2.20 15.29
C LYS A 254 8.85 -2.08 14.20
N THR A 255 8.19 -0.93 14.10
CA THR A 255 7.11 -0.66 13.14
C THR A 255 7.59 -0.46 11.70
N LEU A 256 8.88 -0.20 11.50
CA LEU A 256 9.49 -0.05 10.17
C LEU A 256 10.26 -1.31 9.74
N SER A 257 10.60 -2.19 10.69
CA SER A 257 11.23 -3.49 10.47
C SER A 257 10.18 -4.60 10.35
N SER A 258 10.60 -5.78 9.93
CA SER A 258 9.72 -6.96 9.82
C SER A 258 9.00 -7.32 11.11
N TYR A 259 9.52 -6.87 12.25
CA TYR A 259 8.94 -7.19 13.56
C TYR A 259 7.53 -6.62 13.73
N GLY A 260 7.25 -5.44 13.19
CA GLY A 260 5.93 -4.79 13.27
C GLY A 260 4.93 -5.24 12.21
N HIS A 261 5.24 -6.25 11.42
CA HIS A 261 4.41 -6.68 10.29
C HIS A 261 4.00 -8.15 10.38
N PRO A 262 2.90 -8.57 9.73
CA PRO A 262 2.45 -9.97 9.72
C PRO A 262 3.26 -10.80 8.72
N VAL A 263 4.56 -10.90 8.97
CA VAL A 263 5.53 -11.62 8.13
C VAL A 263 6.21 -12.75 8.89
N PRO A 264 6.83 -13.73 8.19
CA PRO A 264 7.63 -14.77 8.83
C PRO A 264 8.86 -14.20 9.56
N CYS A 265 9.32 -14.93 10.55
CA CYS A 265 10.61 -14.71 11.19
C CYS A 265 11.31 -16.07 11.39
N VAL A 266 12.58 -16.14 11.03
CA VAL A 266 13.40 -17.36 11.16
C VAL A 266 14.58 -17.05 12.07
N ASP A 267 14.73 -17.83 13.16
CA ASP A 267 15.71 -17.61 14.25
C ASP A 267 15.72 -16.19 14.84
N GLY A 268 14.56 -15.50 14.82
CA GLY A 268 14.45 -14.12 15.29
C GLY A 268 15.01 -13.06 14.33
N VAL A 269 15.37 -13.46 13.11
CA VAL A 269 16.00 -12.55 12.13
C VAL A 269 14.93 -11.84 11.31
N CYS A 270 15.05 -10.51 11.21
CA CYS A 270 14.24 -9.66 10.35
C CYS A 270 14.76 -9.65 8.91
N GLN A 271 13.93 -9.20 7.98
CA GLN A 271 14.30 -9.02 6.58
C GLN A 271 15.37 -7.95 6.41
N LEU A 272 16.23 -8.14 5.41
CA LEU A 272 17.21 -7.16 4.99
C LEU A 272 16.53 -5.93 4.34
N PRO A 273 17.13 -4.74 4.47
CA PRO A 273 16.77 -3.59 3.65
C PRO A 273 17.38 -3.71 2.25
N GLY A 274 16.88 -2.87 1.33
CA GLY A 274 17.44 -2.72 -0.01
C GLY A 274 16.78 -3.60 -1.07
N ALA A 275 17.01 -3.27 -2.34
CA ALA A 275 16.30 -3.85 -3.48
C ALA A 275 16.64 -5.34 -3.75
N GLU A 276 17.73 -5.85 -3.21
CA GLU A 276 18.10 -7.28 -3.32
C GLU A 276 17.24 -8.16 -2.39
N ALA A 277 16.74 -7.61 -1.28
CA ALA A 277 15.71 -8.23 -0.46
C ALA A 277 14.37 -8.07 -1.18
N ARG A 278 13.89 -9.15 -1.79
CA ARG A 278 12.69 -9.13 -2.63
C ARG A 278 11.78 -10.33 -2.42
N ALA A 279 10.51 -10.11 -2.62
CA ALA A 279 9.50 -11.15 -2.71
C ALA A 279 9.24 -11.45 -4.19
N ARG A 280 9.88 -12.47 -4.72
CA ARG A 280 9.69 -12.88 -6.12
C ARG A 280 8.32 -13.56 -6.26
N VAL A 281 7.48 -13.08 -7.16
CA VAL A 281 6.21 -13.72 -7.46
C VAL A 281 6.48 -15.04 -8.17
N ALA A 282 6.22 -16.15 -7.48
CA ALA A 282 6.38 -17.51 -7.99
C ALA A 282 5.11 -18.00 -8.70
N ARG A 283 3.94 -17.49 -8.29
CA ARG A 283 2.64 -17.83 -8.87
C ARG A 283 1.62 -16.72 -8.63
N ALA A 284 0.84 -16.40 -9.66
CA ALA A 284 -0.30 -15.49 -9.61
C ALA A 284 -1.41 -16.06 -10.48
N ASP A 285 -2.34 -16.81 -9.87
CA ASP A 285 -3.48 -17.44 -10.55
C ASP A 285 -4.78 -16.88 -9.98
N PHE A 286 -5.61 -16.31 -10.84
CA PHE A 286 -6.80 -15.60 -10.45
C PHE A 286 -8.04 -16.12 -11.18
N THR A 287 -9.06 -16.50 -10.42
CA THR A 287 -10.37 -16.87 -10.93
C THR A 287 -11.47 -16.02 -10.30
N GLU A 288 -12.71 -16.20 -10.70
CA GLU A 288 -13.83 -15.52 -10.04
C GLU A 288 -14.06 -16.02 -8.61
N GLU A 289 -13.76 -17.30 -8.33
CA GLU A 289 -13.96 -17.95 -7.05
C GLU A 289 -12.77 -17.80 -6.13
N ARG A 290 -11.54 -17.80 -6.70
CA ARG A 290 -10.33 -17.92 -5.90
C ARG A 290 -9.16 -17.21 -6.54
N ASP A 291 -8.33 -16.57 -5.69
CA ASP A 291 -7.04 -16.03 -6.06
C ASP A 291 -5.93 -16.79 -5.31
N VAL A 292 -4.90 -17.19 -6.04
CA VAL A 292 -3.68 -17.79 -5.51
C VAL A 292 -2.51 -16.88 -5.83
N PHE A 293 -1.79 -16.45 -4.79
CA PHE A 293 -0.64 -15.58 -4.90
C PHE A 293 0.52 -16.14 -4.07
N MET A 294 1.63 -16.48 -4.72
CA MET A 294 2.76 -17.14 -4.07
C MET A 294 4.04 -16.31 -4.25
N LEU A 295 4.73 -16.07 -3.14
CA LEU A 295 5.92 -15.27 -3.03
C LEU A 295 7.10 -16.12 -2.54
N ASP A 296 8.22 -16.07 -3.24
CA ASP A 296 9.51 -16.56 -2.73
C ASP A 296 10.18 -15.39 -1.96
N LEU A 297 10.35 -15.58 -0.67
CA LEU A 297 10.89 -14.59 0.28
C LEU A 297 12.36 -14.89 0.66
N THR A 298 12.97 -15.93 0.09
CA THR A 298 14.27 -16.45 0.51
C THR A 298 15.36 -15.39 0.54
N SER A 299 15.42 -14.53 -0.49
CA SER A 299 16.44 -13.47 -0.58
C SER A 299 16.31 -12.37 0.45
N ALA A 300 15.16 -12.25 1.10
CA ALA A 300 14.92 -11.22 2.09
C ALA A 300 15.51 -11.56 3.48
N TYR A 301 15.82 -12.83 3.74
CA TYR A 301 16.25 -13.29 5.07
C TYR A 301 17.71 -13.71 5.08
N PRO A 302 18.59 -13.02 5.86
CA PRO A 302 20.01 -13.36 5.98
C PRO A 302 20.21 -14.50 6.99
N VAL A 303 19.58 -15.63 6.75
CA VAL A 303 19.65 -16.81 7.63
C VAL A 303 20.52 -17.89 6.96
N ASP A 304 21.61 -18.23 7.63
CA ASP A 304 22.53 -19.26 7.16
C ASP A 304 21.83 -20.61 7.05
N GLY A 305 22.03 -21.32 5.93
CA GLY A 305 21.38 -22.60 5.64
C GLY A 305 19.88 -22.50 5.28
N LEU A 306 19.31 -21.32 5.12
CA LEU A 306 17.98 -21.16 4.54
C LEU A 306 18.03 -21.43 3.03
N ARG A 307 17.39 -22.50 2.58
CA ARG A 307 17.33 -22.89 1.17
C ARG A 307 16.09 -22.37 0.47
N GLY A 308 15.01 -22.22 1.21
CA GLY A 308 13.73 -21.74 0.68
C GLY A 308 12.79 -21.27 1.78
N LEU A 309 12.16 -20.12 1.54
CA LEU A 309 11.04 -19.60 2.32
C LEU A 309 10.00 -19.05 1.35
N THR A 310 8.92 -19.80 1.20
CA THR A 310 7.82 -19.42 0.29
C THR A 310 6.56 -19.16 1.08
N ARG A 311 5.95 -17.99 0.87
CA ARG A 311 4.62 -17.68 1.41
C ARG A 311 3.58 -17.75 0.31
N SER A 312 2.59 -18.61 0.50
CA SER A 312 1.43 -18.73 -0.39
C SER A 312 0.19 -18.17 0.26
N PHE A 313 -0.53 -17.35 -0.50
CA PHE A 313 -1.84 -16.85 -0.15
C PHE A 313 -2.88 -17.48 -1.08
N THR A 314 -3.91 -18.08 -0.51
CA THR A 314 -5.09 -18.51 -1.23
C THR A 314 -6.29 -17.79 -0.65
N TYR A 315 -6.89 -16.90 -1.43
CA TYR A 315 -8.14 -16.23 -1.06
C TYR A 315 -9.31 -16.87 -1.79
N ASP A 316 -10.19 -17.52 -1.02
CA ASP A 316 -11.40 -18.18 -1.51
C ASP A 316 -12.62 -17.30 -1.20
N ARG A 317 -13.42 -16.98 -2.22
CA ARG A 317 -14.61 -16.13 -2.12
C ARG A 317 -15.86 -16.88 -1.71
N SER A 318 -15.78 -18.18 -1.39
CA SER A 318 -16.93 -18.94 -0.91
C SER A 318 -17.36 -18.49 0.49
N GLY A 319 -18.65 -18.61 0.78
CA GLY A 319 -19.20 -18.21 2.09
C GLY A 319 -18.94 -16.73 2.40
N GLY A 320 -18.27 -16.44 3.50
CA GLY A 320 -17.90 -15.09 3.94
C GLY A 320 -16.51 -14.63 3.46
N GLY A 321 -15.83 -15.41 2.63
CA GLY A 321 -14.44 -15.19 2.24
C GLY A 321 -13.45 -15.80 3.24
N VAL A 322 -12.46 -16.54 2.73
CA VAL A 322 -11.45 -17.22 3.53
C VAL A 322 -10.08 -16.90 2.95
N LEU A 323 -9.15 -16.44 3.81
CA LEU A 323 -7.74 -16.33 3.46
C LEU A 323 -6.97 -17.49 4.07
N ILE A 324 -6.22 -18.22 3.26
CA ILE A 324 -5.27 -19.21 3.69
C ILE A 324 -3.86 -18.66 3.45
N VAL A 325 -3.04 -18.61 4.50
CA VAL A 325 -1.62 -18.25 4.44
C VAL A 325 -0.81 -19.50 4.76
N GLU A 326 0.09 -19.87 3.86
CA GLU A 326 0.96 -21.04 4.02
C GLU A 326 2.42 -20.63 3.86
N ASP A 327 3.22 -20.84 4.90
CA ASP A 327 4.66 -20.63 4.88
C ASP A 327 5.37 -21.97 4.75
N SER A 328 5.95 -22.21 3.58
CA SER A 328 6.80 -23.37 3.31
C SER A 328 8.26 -23.04 3.58
N ILE A 329 8.88 -23.80 4.47
CA ILE A 329 10.23 -23.60 4.95
C ILE A 329 11.09 -24.77 4.52
N ASP A 330 12.30 -24.52 3.99
CA ASP A 330 13.36 -25.48 3.72
C ASP A 330 14.70 -24.93 4.23
N CYS A 331 15.22 -25.55 5.29
CA CYS A 331 16.50 -25.21 5.91
C CYS A 331 17.43 -26.42 5.90
N GLU A 332 18.72 -26.18 5.92
CA GLU A 332 19.74 -27.23 5.98
C GLU A 332 19.71 -27.99 7.32
N TRP A 333 19.36 -27.29 8.40
CA TRP A 333 19.15 -27.81 9.74
C TRP A 333 17.99 -27.11 10.42
N PRO A 334 17.42 -27.72 11.49
CA PRO A 334 16.23 -27.18 12.16
C PRO A 334 16.42 -25.75 12.70
N ARG A 335 15.52 -24.82 12.33
CA ARG A 335 15.49 -23.43 12.72
C ARG A 335 14.24 -23.11 13.54
N ALA A 336 14.34 -22.14 14.44
CA ALA A 336 13.17 -21.58 15.09
C ALA A 336 12.36 -20.77 14.05
N TYR A 337 11.09 -21.04 13.98
CA TYR A 337 10.18 -20.34 13.07
C TYR A 337 9.09 -19.60 13.86
N GLU A 338 8.67 -18.47 13.36
CA GLU A 338 7.57 -17.69 13.89
C GLU A 338 6.74 -17.10 12.74
N SER A 339 5.42 -17.19 12.82
CA SER A 339 4.50 -16.37 12.05
C SER A 339 3.91 -15.29 12.95
N ALA A 340 3.67 -14.09 12.43
CA ALA A 340 3.13 -13.00 13.19
C ALA A 340 1.76 -12.55 12.64
N LEU A 341 0.92 -12.02 13.53
CA LEU A 341 -0.28 -11.26 13.21
C LEU A 341 -0.19 -9.91 13.91
N ILE A 342 -0.63 -8.86 13.25
CA ILE A 342 -0.75 -7.52 13.83
C ILE A 342 -2.23 -7.17 13.91
N THR A 343 -2.69 -6.70 15.07
CA THR A 343 -4.09 -6.31 15.25
C THR A 343 -4.23 -5.08 16.13
N PHE A 344 -5.25 -4.28 15.86
CA PHE A 344 -5.72 -3.17 16.69
C PHE A 344 -6.94 -3.58 17.54
N GLY A 345 -7.42 -4.80 17.35
CA GLY A 345 -8.53 -5.39 18.08
C GLY A 345 -8.09 -6.17 19.32
N ARG A 346 -9.04 -6.76 19.99
CA ARG A 346 -8.79 -7.71 21.10
C ARG A 346 -8.60 -9.10 20.51
N TRP A 347 -7.78 -9.90 21.17
CA TRP A 347 -7.58 -11.28 20.75
C TRP A 347 -7.68 -12.26 21.91
N SER A 348 -8.02 -13.50 21.62
CA SER A 348 -8.06 -14.59 22.59
C SER A 348 -7.89 -15.96 21.92
N MET A 349 -7.37 -16.94 22.66
CA MET A 349 -7.37 -18.33 22.21
C MET A 349 -8.77 -18.93 22.36
N LYS A 350 -9.25 -19.61 21.31
CA LYS A 350 -10.48 -20.43 21.32
C LYS A 350 -10.10 -21.90 21.09
N GLY A 351 -9.88 -22.59 22.17
CA GLY A 351 -9.36 -23.96 22.13
C GLY A 351 -7.83 -23.97 21.96
N ARG A 352 -7.31 -25.02 21.30
CA ARG A 352 -5.85 -25.25 21.19
C ARG A 352 -5.24 -24.73 19.90
N ASP A 353 -6.05 -24.54 18.87
CA ASP A 353 -5.61 -24.29 17.50
C ASP A 353 -6.20 -23.04 16.83
N CYS A 354 -7.02 -22.28 17.58
CA CYS A 354 -7.76 -21.16 17.02
C CYS A 354 -7.52 -19.87 17.82
N ILE A 355 -7.12 -18.81 17.14
CA ILE A 355 -7.04 -17.44 17.64
C ILE A 355 -8.27 -16.70 17.13
N GLU A 356 -9.02 -16.05 18.01
CA GLU A 356 -10.10 -15.13 17.63
C GLU A 356 -9.63 -13.70 17.82
N ILE A 357 -9.83 -12.86 16.80
CA ILE A 357 -9.53 -11.42 16.81
C ILE A 357 -10.85 -10.69 16.64
N GLU A 358 -11.16 -9.80 17.60
CA GLU A 358 -12.38 -9.02 17.66
C GLU A 358 -12.10 -7.54 17.48
N GLY A 359 -12.70 -6.93 16.46
CA GLY A 359 -12.77 -5.49 16.27
C GLY A 359 -13.92 -4.87 17.08
N LYS A 360 -14.49 -3.79 16.58
CA LYS A 360 -15.64 -3.11 17.20
C LYS A 360 -16.95 -3.86 16.92
N ASN A 361 -17.18 -4.25 15.68
CA ASN A 361 -18.42 -4.91 15.23
C ASN A 361 -18.15 -6.27 14.58
N GLU A 362 -16.95 -6.47 14.07
CA GLU A 362 -16.56 -7.65 13.31
C GLU A 362 -15.53 -8.50 14.06
N ARG A 363 -15.41 -9.74 13.62
CA ARG A 363 -14.39 -10.67 14.14
C ARG A 363 -13.94 -11.64 13.05
N VAL A 364 -12.71 -12.13 13.22
CA VAL A 364 -12.17 -13.23 12.43
C VAL A 364 -11.59 -14.30 13.34
N ARG A 365 -11.54 -15.52 12.82
CA ARG A 365 -10.88 -16.66 13.45
C ARG A 365 -9.69 -17.08 12.61
N VAL A 366 -8.59 -17.31 13.28
CA VAL A 366 -7.36 -17.78 12.66
C VAL A 366 -7.07 -19.19 13.20
N ARG A 367 -7.29 -20.19 12.38
CA ARG A 367 -6.94 -21.57 12.71
C ARG A 367 -5.51 -21.85 12.28
N VAL A 368 -4.72 -22.35 13.22
CA VAL A 368 -3.28 -22.57 13.05
C VAL A 368 -2.99 -24.07 12.90
N THR A 369 -2.17 -24.40 11.92
CA THR A 369 -1.61 -25.75 11.74
C THR A 369 -0.10 -25.64 11.58
N VAL A 370 0.64 -26.48 12.29
CA VAL A 370 2.10 -26.55 12.23
C VAL A 370 2.56 -27.94 11.75
N PRO A 371 3.80 -28.09 11.27
CA PRO A 371 4.27 -29.37 10.72
C PRO A 371 4.31 -30.51 11.76
N GLY A 372 3.92 -31.69 11.31
CA GLY A 372 3.98 -32.93 12.11
C GLY A 372 3.03 -32.92 13.32
N ASP A 373 3.37 -33.71 14.34
CA ASP A 373 2.64 -33.77 15.62
C ASP A 373 3.15 -32.72 16.64
N CYS A 374 3.72 -31.64 16.16
CA CYS A 374 4.25 -30.55 16.96
C CYS A 374 3.09 -29.67 17.43
N GLY A 375 3.13 -29.24 18.69
CA GLY A 375 2.27 -28.14 19.20
C GLY A 375 2.83 -26.79 18.75
N PHE A 376 2.13 -25.73 19.14
CA PHE A 376 2.63 -24.35 19.00
C PHE A 376 2.24 -23.53 20.22
N SER A 377 3.01 -22.49 20.47
CA SER A 377 2.75 -21.47 21.48
C SER A 377 2.34 -20.16 20.83
N VAL A 378 1.50 -19.40 21.53
CA VAL A 378 1.09 -18.05 21.13
C VAL A 378 1.46 -17.08 22.22
N THR A 379 2.17 -16.03 21.85
CA THR A 379 2.51 -14.93 22.76
C THR A 379 2.13 -13.61 22.11
N SER A 380 1.96 -12.56 22.91
CA SER A 380 1.69 -11.24 22.37
C SER A 380 2.54 -10.16 23.03
N GLU A 381 2.76 -9.10 22.28
CA GLU A 381 3.44 -7.88 22.73
C GLU A 381 2.64 -6.68 22.25
N GLN A 382 2.48 -5.69 23.14
CA GLN A 382 1.94 -4.39 22.74
C GLN A 382 3.07 -3.57 22.12
N LEU A 383 2.83 -3.11 20.90
CA LEU A 383 3.72 -2.23 20.18
C LEU A 383 3.15 -0.82 20.18
N GLN A 384 3.95 0.14 20.63
CA GLN A 384 3.61 1.55 20.62
C GLN A 384 4.84 2.35 20.22
N GLU A 385 5.07 2.46 18.93
CA GLU A 385 6.14 3.27 18.37
C GLU A 385 5.55 4.27 17.38
N ASN A 386 5.41 5.52 17.80
CA ASN A 386 5.07 6.62 16.89
C ASN A 386 3.84 6.39 16.01
N GLY A 387 2.80 5.80 16.58
CA GLY A 387 1.53 5.46 15.93
C GLY A 387 0.51 4.97 16.95
N PRO A 388 -0.63 4.44 16.51
CA PRO A 388 -1.60 3.82 17.40
C PRO A 388 -1.01 2.56 18.06
N GLU A 389 -1.44 2.30 19.29
CA GLU A 389 -1.12 1.06 19.97
C GLU A 389 -1.67 -0.13 19.20
N MET A 390 -0.83 -1.14 18.99
CA MET A 390 -1.20 -2.37 18.30
C MET A 390 -0.68 -3.60 19.05
N THR A 391 -1.31 -4.73 18.85
CA THR A 391 -0.86 -6.02 19.41
C THR A 391 -0.19 -6.83 18.31
N ARG A 392 1.07 -7.21 18.55
CA ARG A 392 1.74 -8.26 17.79
C ARG A 392 1.48 -9.60 18.44
N ILE A 393 0.91 -10.54 17.70
CA ILE A 393 0.64 -11.91 18.12
C ILE A 393 1.65 -12.81 17.40
N ALA A 394 2.52 -13.47 18.16
CA ALA A 394 3.53 -14.37 17.64
C ALA A 394 3.10 -15.82 17.80
N ILE A 395 3.13 -16.60 16.74
CA ILE A 395 2.77 -18.00 16.63
C ILE A 395 4.04 -18.80 16.39
N ARG A 396 4.45 -19.63 17.33
CA ARG A 396 5.72 -20.38 17.27
C ARG A 396 5.47 -21.87 17.42
N PRO A 397 5.87 -22.71 16.45
CA PRO A 397 5.94 -24.15 16.65
C PRO A 397 6.82 -24.49 17.86
N ASP A 398 6.41 -25.47 18.68
CA ASP A 398 7.13 -25.86 19.90
C ASP A 398 8.48 -26.54 19.60
N ARG A 399 8.74 -26.87 18.33
CA ARG A 399 10.00 -27.45 17.85
C ARG A 399 10.56 -26.64 16.69
N LYS A 400 11.87 -26.64 16.57
CA LYS A 400 12.57 -26.13 15.39
C LYS A 400 12.21 -26.95 14.15
N ILE A 401 12.11 -26.27 13.00
CA ILE A 401 11.68 -26.84 11.72
C ILE A 401 12.85 -26.76 10.72
N ASP A 402 13.19 -27.88 10.08
CA ASP A 402 14.09 -27.91 8.93
C ASP A 402 13.31 -27.90 7.61
N ARG A 403 12.19 -28.63 7.57
CA ARG A 403 11.27 -28.64 6.43
C ARG A 403 9.83 -28.80 6.90
N GLY A 404 8.94 -27.97 6.37
CA GLY A 404 7.52 -28.06 6.70
C GLY A 404 6.70 -26.86 6.24
N VAL A 405 5.40 -26.92 6.51
CA VAL A 405 4.45 -25.87 6.21
C VAL A 405 3.73 -25.45 7.48
N VAL A 406 3.80 -24.16 7.78
CA VAL A 406 2.94 -23.52 8.79
C VAL A 406 1.76 -22.89 8.06
N ARG A 407 0.54 -23.18 8.49
CA ARG A 407 -0.68 -22.76 7.83
C ARG A 407 -1.60 -22.02 8.77
N LEU A 408 -2.12 -20.87 8.29
CA LEU A 408 -3.14 -20.06 8.93
C LEU A 408 -4.37 -20.03 8.02
N VAL A 409 -5.54 -20.38 8.56
CA VAL A 409 -6.85 -20.26 7.88
C VAL A 409 -7.65 -19.19 8.59
N ILE A 410 -7.96 -18.11 7.88
CA ILE A 410 -8.58 -16.89 8.42
C ILE A 410 -9.99 -16.74 7.81
N GLU A 411 -11.03 -16.71 8.67
CA GLU A 411 -12.45 -16.71 8.28
C GLU A 411 -13.32 -15.78 9.16
#